data_1265b0d9aeaddd483b8f4f77e9574ce3
#
_entry.id   1265b0d9aeaddd483b8f4f77e9574ce3
#
_cell.length_a   1.000
_cell.length_b   1.000
_cell.length_c   1.000
_cell.angle_alpha   90.00
_cell.angle_beta   90.00
_cell.angle_gamma   90.00
#
_symmetry.space_group_name_H-M   'P 1'
#
loop_
_entity.id
_entity.type
_entity.pdbx_description
1 polymer ?
#
loop_
_entity_poly.entity_id
_entity_poly.type
_entity_poly.pdbx_seq_one_letter_code
_entity_poly.pdbx_strand_id
1 'polypeptide(L)'
;MKKKQIYDGKIIGLDVYNLTIEKRKVRREMIKHPGAAAILAFDEKGRIILVRQHRFPHGYILEIPAGTLEKGESPKHCALREIQEETGYKAKGMAHLITYYPSVGYNTEAIHCFVASGLTPVKMKLDTDEFLTVKKMELSRLIKMIKSGKIIDSKTICAVMVY
;
A
#
# COMPACT_ATOMS: atom_id res chain seq x y z
N MET A 1 31.19 5.41 -0.57
CA MET A 1 30.05 4.77 -1.25
C MET A 1 30.03 5.22 -2.71
N LYS A 2 29.96 4.29 -3.68
CA LYS A 2 29.75 4.59 -5.11
C LYS A 2 28.38 4.04 -5.50
N LYS A 3 27.60 4.84 -6.19
CA LYS A 3 26.27 4.51 -6.69
C LYS A 3 26.26 4.51 -8.21
N LYS A 4 25.59 3.53 -8.82
CA LYS A 4 25.31 3.47 -10.26
C LYS A 4 23.81 3.23 -10.45
N GLN A 5 23.13 4.13 -11.13
CA GLN A 5 21.73 3.93 -11.56
C GLN A 5 21.71 2.98 -12.76
N ILE A 6 20.89 1.96 -12.70
CA ILE A 6 20.75 0.92 -13.73
C ILE A 6 19.46 1.12 -14.51
N TYR A 7 18.38 1.50 -13.81
CA TYR A 7 17.06 1.69 -14.40
C TYR A 7 16.35 2.85 -13.67
N ASP A 8 15.54 3.62 -14.41
CA ASP A 8 14.70 4.67 -13.91
C ASP A 8 13.37 4.65 -14.66
N GLY A 9 12.36 4.04 -14.06
CA GLY A 9 11.01 3.90 -14.63
C GLY A 9 10.01 4.86 -14.00
N LYS A 10 8.75 4.76 -14.42
CA LYS A 10 7.65 5.60 -13.93
C LYS A 10 7.42 5.42 -12.41
N ILE A 11 7.51 4.18 -11.90
CA ILE A 11 7.20 3.85 -10.50
C ILE A 11 8.47 3.49 -9.75
N ILE A 12 9.33 2.63 -10.33
CA ILE A 12 10.52 2.11 -9.66
C ILE A 12 11.79 2.52 -10.38
N GLY A 13 12.87 2.64 -9.60
CA GLY A 13 14.24 2.71 -10.12
C GLY A 13 15.07 1.56 -9.55
N LEU A 14 16.18 1.22 -10.22
CA LEU A 14 17.16 0.26 -9.73
C LEU A 14 18.53 0.92 -9.65
N ASP A 15 19.07 0.96 -8.45
CA ASP A 15 20.44 1.43 -8.17
C ASP A 15 21.33 0.30 -7.68
N VAL A 16 22.60 0.34 -8.08
CA VAL A 16 23.64 -0.54 -7.56
C VAL A 16 24.61 0.27 -6.72
N TYR A 17 24.83 -0.17 -5.49
CA TYR A 17 25.73 0.45 -4.54
C TYR A 17 26.95 -0.43 -4.28
N ASN A 18 28.14 0.16 -4.36
CA ASN A 18 29.36 -0.43 -3.83
C ASN A 18 29.68 0.25 -2.49
N LEU A 19 29.60 -0.52 -1.41
CA LEU A 19 29.70 -0.07 -0.02
C LEU A 19 30.89 -0.74 0.66
N THR A 20 31.30 -0.18 1.80
CA THR A 20 32.16 -0.88 2.76
C THR A 20 31.35 -1.06 4.05
N ILE A 21 31.09 -2.29 4.43
CA ILE A 21 30.41 -2.66 5.67
C ILE A 21 31.39 -3.53 6.47
N GLU A 22 31.65 -3.18 7.73
CA GLU A 22 32.60 -3.89 8.60
C GLU A 22 33.97 -4.17 7.93
N LYS A 23 34.52 -3.16 7.24
CA LYS A 23 35.79 -3.21 6.48
C LYS A 23 35.77 -4.12 5.24
N ARG A 24 34.62 -4.69 4.86
CA ARG A 24 34.46 -5.55 3.67
C ARG A 24 33.76 -4.80 2.54
N LYS A 25 34.30 -4.92 1.33
CA LYS A 25 33.62 -4.39 0.12
C LYS A 25 32.42 -5.27 -0.20
N VAL A 26 31.25 -4.66 -0.30
CA VAL A 26 29.99 -5.35 -0.64
C VAL A 26 29.27 -4.59 -1.73
N ARG A 27 28.55 -5.34 -2.58
CA ARG A 27 27.65 -4.80 -3.60
C ARG A 27 26.21 -5.04 -3.15
N ARG A 28 25.35 -4.04 -3.32
CA ARG A 28 23.91 -4.11 -3.04
C ARG A 28 23.13 -3.57 -4.23
N GLU A 29 22.08 -4.26 -4.57
CA GLU A 29 21.07 -3.81 -5.51
C GLU A 29 19.89 -3.29 -4.71
N MET A 30 19.37 -2.11 -5.10
CA MET A 30 18.31 -1.43 -4.36
C MET A 30 17.25 -0.91 -5.32
N ILE A 31 16.03 -1.40 -5.17
CA ILE A 31 14.86 -0.84 -5.82
C ILE A 31 14.49 0.46 -5.10
N LYS A 32 14.43 1.55 -5.85
CA LYS A 32 13.87 2.81 -5.37
C LYS A 32 12.37 2.83 -5.61
N HIS A 33 11.63 3.16 -4.58
CA HIS A 33 10.18 3.35 -4.63
C HIS A 33 9.81 4.59 -3.81
N PRO A 34 8.86 5.44 -4.25
CA PRO A 34 8.47 6.66 -3.53
C PRO A 34 7.77 6.39 -2.18
N GLY A 35 7.29 5.18 -1.95
CA GLY A 35 6.46 4.79 -0.83
C GLY A 35 4.99 4.71 -1.22
N ALA A 36 4.18 4.24 -0.27
CA ALA A 36 2.74 4.07 -0.47
C ALA A 36 1.96 4.38 0.82
N ALA A 37 0.69 4.74 0.66
CA ALA A 37 -0.26 4.81 1.77
C ALA A 37 -1.35 3.75 1.57
N ALA A 38 -1.72 3.05 2.65
CA ALA A 38 -2.76 2.04 2.66
C ALA A 38 -3.80 2.36 3.73
N ILE A 39 -5.07 2.07 3.47
CA ILE A 39 -6.16 2.56 4.30
C ILE A 39 -7.05 1.42 4.80
N LEU A 40 -7.08 1.22 6.12
CA LEU A 40 -8.07 0.39 6.77
C LEU A 40 -9.31 1.26 7.04
N ALA A 41 -10.41 0.94 6.37
CA ALA A 41 -11.64 1.72 6.44
C ALA A 41 -12.84 0.82 6.75
N PHE A 42 -13.76 1.33 7.57
CA PHE A 42 -14.98 0.62 7.95
C PHE A 42 -16.21 1.41 7.52
N ASP A 43 -17.18 0.71 6.95
CA ASP A 43 -18.49 1.31 6.66
C ASP A 43 -19.32 1.48 7.93
N GLU A 44 -20.51 2.06 7.79
CA GLU A 44 -21.47 2.31 8.88
C GLU A 44 -21.93 1.03 9.62
N LYS A 45 -21.77 -0.14 8.99
CA LYS A 45 -22.09 -1.46 9.56
C LYS A 45 -20.85 -2.15 10.18
N GLY A 46 -19.72 -1.46 10.27
CA GLY A 46 -18.46 -2.01 10.78
C GLY A 46 -17.78 -3.01 9.85
N ARG A 47 -18.19 -3.09 8.56
CA ARG A 47 -17.53 -3.95 7.58
C ARG A 47 -16.34 -3.25 6.97
N ILE A 48 -15.22 -3.97 6.80
CA ILE A 48 -14.03 -3.45 6.12
C ILE A 48 -14.34 -3.21 4.65
N ILE A 49 -13.91 -2.04 4.16
CA ILE A 49 -13.92 -1.68 2.75
C ILE A 49 -12.64 -2.20 2.12
N LEU A 50 -12.78 -3.01 1.08
CA LEU A 50 -11.70 -3.63 0.34
C LEU A 50 -11.86 -3.32 -1.14
N VAL A 51 -10.78 -3.45 -1.89
CA VAL A 51 -10.78 -3.42 -3.35
C VAL A 51 -10.33 -4.77 -3.90
N ARG A 52 -10.97 -5.21 -4.99
CA ARG A 52 -10.53 -6.36 -5.76
C ARG A 52 -9.91 -5.84 -7.05
N GLN A 53 -8.60 -6.01 -7.19
CA GLN A 53 -7.80 -5.43 -8.27
C GLN A 53 -6.92 -6.49 -8.93
N HIS A 54 -6.64 -6.32 -10.21
CA HIS A 54 -5.72 -7.21 -10.93
C HIS A 54 -4.26 -6.82 -10.62
N ARG A 55 -3.47 -7.77 -10.09
CA ARG A 55 -2.05 -7.61 -9.77
C ARG A 55 -1.23 -8.68 -10.49
N PHE A 56 -0.54 -8.29 -11.56
CA PHE A 56 0.36 -9.21 -12.26
C PHE A 56 1.53 -9.65 -11.34
N PRO A 57 1.93 -10.94 -11.34
CA PRO A 57 1.37 -12.08 -12.05
C PRO A 57 0.27 -12.85 -11.29
N HIS A 58 -0.22 -12.34 -10.14
CA HIS A 58 -1.10 -13.04 -9.21
C HIS A 58 -2.59 -13.02 -9.61
N GLY A 59 -2.95 -12.29 -10.67
CA GLY A 59 -4.33 -12.13 -11.08
C GLY A 59 -5.13 -11.19 -10.15
N TYR A 60 -6.42 -11.45 -9.99
CA TYR A 60 -7.27 -10.64 -9.12
C TYR A 60 -7.08 -10.99 -7.66
N ILE A 61 -6.60 -10.05 -6.87
CA ILE A 61 -6.46 -10.17 -5.41
C ILE A 61 -7.41 -9.23 -4.68
N LEU A 62 -7.63 -9.51 -3.41
CA LEU A 62 -8.43 -8.70 -2.50
C LEU A 62 -7.48 -8.02 -1.52
N GLU A 63 -7.58 -6.68 -1.45
CA GLU A 63 -6.67 -5.86 -0.65
C GLU A 63 -7.38 -4.64 -0.05
N ILE A 64 -6.80 -3.99 0.95
CA ILE A 64 -7.25 -2.66 1.40
C ILE A 64 -6.90 -1.61 0.36
N PRO A 65 -7.67 -0.51 0.24
CA PRO A 65 -7.35 0.62 -0.64
C PRO A 65 -5.94 1.15 -0.36
N ALA A 66 -5.18 1.43 -1.42
CA ALA A 66 -3.82 1.91 -1.28
C ALA A 66 -3.27 2.47 -2.59
N GLY A 67 -2.44 3.51 -2.50
CA GLY A 67 -1.74 4.03 -3.68
C GLY A 67 -0.34 4.54 -3.38
N THR A 68 0.38 4.79 -4.45
CA THR A 68 1.74 5.27 -4.44
C THR A 68 1.77 6.78 -4.13
N LEU A 69 2.73 7.21 -3.31
CA LEU A 69 2.93 8.63 -3.02
C LEU A 69 3.36 9.38 -4.27
N GLU A 70 2.70 10.50 -4.56
CA GLU A 70 3.14 11.45 -5.57
C GLU A 70 4.33 12.28 -5.07
N LYS A 71 5.01 12.94 -6.01
CA LYS A 71 6.18 13.77 -5.67
C LYS A 71 5.80 14.92 -4.72
N GLY A 72 6.34 14.90 -3.50
CA GLY A 72 6.08 15.90 -2.46
C GLY A 72 4.78 15.68 -1.70
N GLU A 73 4.05 14.61 -1.99
CA GLU A 73 2.83 14.26 -1.28
C GLU A 73 3.15 13.66 0.09
N SER A 74 2.41 14.09 1.13
CA SER A 74 2.51 13.45 2.43
C SER A 74 1.72 12.12 2.46
N PRO A 75 2.15 11.11 3.22
CA PRO A 75 1.43 9.83 3.32
C PRO A 75 -0.04 9.98 3.72
N LYS A 76 -0.35 10.95 4.58
CA LYS A 76 -1.73 11.23 4.99
C LYS A 76 -2.58 11.79 3.86
N HIS A 77 -2.02 12.68 3.02
CA HIS A 77 -2.73 13.23 1.87
C HIS A 77 -2.96 12.15 0.82
N CYS A 78 -1.96 11.31 0.53
CA CYS A 78 -2.12 10.14 -0.32
C CYS A 78 -3.26 9.25 0.16
N ALA A 79 -3.29 8.89 1.46
CA ALA A 79 -4.37 8.09 2.02
C ALA A 79 -5.76 8.73 1.85
N LEU A 80 -5.88 10.06 2.01
CA LEU A 80 -7.14 10.78 1.82
C LEU A 80 -7.58 10.82 0.35
N ARG A 81 -6.64 10.91 -0.58
CA ARG A 81 -6.88 10.87 -2.03
C ARG A 81 -7.32 9.48 -2.45
N GLU A 82 -6.54 8.46 -2.12
CA GLU A 82 -6.74 7.07 -2.55
C GLU A 82 -8.05 6.46 -2.03
N ILE A 83 -8.43 6.71 -0.77
CA ILE A 83 -9.70 6.22 -0.25
C ILE A 83 -10.88 6.77 -1.08
N GLN A 84 -10.78 8.02 -1.54
CA GLN A 84 -11.82 8.63 -2.36
C GLN A 84 -11.82 8.08 -3.79
N GLU A 85 -10.65 7.99 -4.41
CA GLU A 85 -10.48 7.57 -5.80
C GLU A 85 -10.89 6.12 -6.01
N GLU A 86 -10.37 5.20 -5.19
CA GLU A 86 -10.61 3.77 -5.33
C GLU A 86 -11.94 3.28 -4.77
N THR A 87 -12.51 3.97 -3.77
CA THR A 87 -13.68 3.44 -3.06
C THR A 87 -14.94 4.30 -3.17
N GLY A 88 -14.81 5.56 -3.59
CA GLY A 88 -15.92 6.51 -3.57
C GLY A 88 -16.33 6.93 -2.15
N TYR A 89 -15.41 6.91 -1.19
CA TYR A 89 -15.62 7.43 0.16
C TYR A 89 -14.63 8.54 0.49
N LYS A 90 -15.14 9.66 1.00
CA LYS A 90 -14.32 10.72 1.62
C LYS A 90 -14.26 10.49 3.12
N ALA A 91 -13.05 10.46 3.68
CA ALA A 91 -12.82 10.33 5.12
C ALA A 91 -12.70 11.71 5.78
N LYS A 92 -13.34 11.88 6.94
CA LYS A 92 -13.21 13.07 7.79
C LYS A 92 -11.94 13.03 8.63
N GLY A 93 -11.55 11.84 9.11
CA GLY A 93 -10.36 11.60 9.91
C GLY A 93 -9.48 10.50 9.29
N MET A 94 -8.16 10.64 9.50
CA MET A 94 -7.15 9.68 9.04
C MET A 94 -6.08 9.58 10.12
N ALA A 95 -6.10 8.49 10.90
CA ALA A 95 -5.16 8.21 11.98
C ALA A 95 -4.08 7.23 11.51
N HIS A 96 -2.81 7.56 11.75
CA HIS A 96 -1.71 6.65 11.45
C HIS A 96 -1.81 5.39 12.31
N LEU A 97 -1.69 4.23 11.69
CA LEU A 97 -1.72 2.92 12.34
C LEU A 97 -0.30 2.34 12.49
N ILE A 98 0.39 2.14 11.39
CA ILE A 98 1.75 1.61 11.35
C ILE A 98 2.45 2.06 10.05
N THR A 99 3.79 2.16 10.11
CA THR A 99 4.64 2.22 8.93
C THR A 99 5.56 1.00 8.94
N TYR A 100 5.63 0.29 7.81
CA TYR A 100 6.51 -0.86 7.67
C TYR A 100 7.17 -0.89 6.28
N TYR A 101 8.19 -1.72 6.15
CA TYR A 101 8.96 -1.92 4.93
C TYR A 101 8.76 -3.36 4.44
N PRO A 102 8.13 -3.59 3.29
CA PRO A 102 7.81 -4.96 2.82
C PRO A 102 9.05 -5.78 2.48
N SER A 103 10.17 -5.12 2.15
CA SER A 103 11.41 -5.80 1.72
C SER A 103 12.66 -4.98 2.03
N VAL A 104 13.04 -4.88 3.31
CA VAL A 104 14.17 -4.06 3.80
C VAL A 104 15.54 -4.40 3.18
N GLY A 105 15.70 -5.59 2.59
CA GLY A 105 16.97 -6.05 2.03
C GLY A 105 17.33 -5.44 0.68
N TYR A 106 16.34 -5.04 -0.12
CA TYR A 106 16.56 -4.62 -1.51
C TYR A 106 15.55 -3.57 -2.03
N ASN A 107 14.62 -3.09 -1.21
CA ASN A 107 13.59 -2.12 -1.60
C ASN A 107 13.54 -0.97 -0.60
N THR A 108 13.37 0.26 -1.08
CA THR A 108 13.20 1.45 -0.24
C THR A 108 11.74 1.76 0.08
N GLU A 109 10.80 0.98 -0.44
CA GLU A 109 9.38 1.20 -0.21
C GLU A 109 9.04 1.22 1.27
N ALA A 110 8.45 2.31 1.73
CA ALA A 110 7.79 2.42 3.02
C ALA A 110 6.27 2.43 2.79
N ILE A 111 5.52 1.56 3.47
CA ILE A 111 4.07 1.54 3.42
C ILE A 111 3.52 2.13 4.71
N HIS A 112 2.79 3.24 4.58
CA HIS A 112 2.16 3.96 5.68
C HIS A 112 0.69 3.56 5.77
N CYS A 113 0.33 2.76 6.76
CA CYS A 113 -1.05 2.34 6.98
C CYS A 113 -1.80 3.32 7.89
N PHE A 114 -3.03 3.62 7.52
CA PHE A 114 -3.92 4.51 8.26
C PHE A 114 -5.25 3.84 8.54
N VAL A 115 -5.95 4.31 9.59
CA VAL A 115 -7.37 4.00 9.84
C VAL A 115 -8.19 5.22 9.47
N ALA A 116 -9.14 5.04 8.57
CA ALA A 116 -10.08 6.09 8.15
C ALA A 116 -11.33 6.11 9.03
N SER A 117 -11.83 7.31 9.34
CA SER A 117 -13.04 7.52 10.11
C SER A 117 -13.93 8.59 9.49
N GLY A 118 -15.25 8.56 9.82
CA GLY A 118 -16.22 9.53 9.35
C GLY A 118 -16.38 9.50 7.83
N LEU A 119 -16.58 8.31 7.27
CA LEU A 119 -16.73 8.11 5.83
C LEU A 119 -18.05 8.66 5.32
N THR A 120 -18.00 9.41 4.23
CA THR A 120 -19.16 9.90 3.49
C THR A 120 -19.07 9.47 2.04
N PRO A 121 -20.15 8.95 1.42
CA PRO A 121 -20.13 8.58 0.01
C PRO A 121 -19.88 9.80 -0.90
N VAL A 122 -19.03 9.61 -1.89
CA VAL A 122 -18.74 10.59 -2.94
C VAL A 122 -18.59 9.86 -4.28
N LYS A 123 -18.46 10.60 -5.37
CA LYS A 123 -18.18 9.99 -6.68
C LYS A 123 -16.77 9.41 -6.70
N MET A 124 -16.65 8.13 -7.06
CA MET A 124 -15.38 7.44 -7.32
C MET A 124 -14.70 8.04 -8.56
N LYS A 125 -13.37 8.11 -8.55
CA LYS A 125 -12.56 8.64 -9.65
C LYS A 125 -11.36 7.73 -9.86
N LEU A 126 -11.56 6.65 -10.59
CA LEU A 126 -10.47 5.74 -10.96
C LEU A 126 -9.61 6.34 -12.06
N ASP A 127 -8.33 6.04 -12.03
CA ASP A 127 -7.44 6.27 -13.15
C ASP A 127 -7.83 5.39 -14.35
N THR A 128 -7.43 5.79 -15.54
CA THR A 128 -7.86 5.15 -16.80
C THR A 128 -7.37 3.71 -16.96
N ASP A 129 -6.31 3.34 -16.24
CA ASP A 129 -5.69 2.01 -16.21
C ASP A 129 -6.00 1.21 -14.94
N GLU A 130 -6.90 1.71 -14.09
CA GLU A 130 -7.35 1.04 -12.88
C GLU A 130 -8.62 0.22 -13.09
N PHE A 131 -8.50 -1.09 -12.93
CA PHE A 131 -9.60 -2.05 -13.00
C PHE A 131 -9.85 -2.68 -11.64
N LEU A 132 -10.63 -2.00 -10.81
CA LEU A 132 -10.94 -2.48 -9.48
C LEU A 132 -12.45 -2.50 -9.18
N THR A 133 -12.85 -3.30 -8.20
CA THR A 133 -14.23 -3.35 -7.67
C THR A 133 -14.19 -3.29 -6.15
N VAL A 134 -15.02 -2.43 -5.58
CA VAL A 134 -15.17 -2.30 -4.12
C VAL A 134 -15.90 -3.51 -3.56
N LYS A 135 -15.36 -4.08 -2.48
CA LYS A 135 -15.94 -5.18 -1.71
C LYS A 135 -16.05 -4.76 -0.25
N LYS A 136 -17.02 -5.31 0.47
CA LYS A 136 -17.19 -5.10 1.90
C LYS A 136 -17.26 -6.42 2.61
N MET A 137 -16.58 -6.55 3.75
CA MET A 137 -16.48 -7.82 4.45
C MET A 137 -16.37 -7.60 5.96
N GLU A 138 -16.92 -8.55 6.72
CA GLU A 138 -16.72 -8.60 8.16
C GLU A 138 -15.25 -8.83 8.52
N LEU A 139 -14.71 -8.11 9.52
CA LEU A 139 -13.33 -8.25 9.98
C LEU A 139 -12.98 -9.70 10.34
N SER A 140 -13.88 -10.38 11.04
CA SER A 140 -13.69 -11.78 11.44
C SER A 140 -13.52 -12.74 10.24
N ARG A 141 -14.24 -12.47 9.13
CA ARG A 141 -14.10 -13.23 7.88
C ARG A 141 -12.76 -12.94 7.21
N LEU A 142 -12.35 -11.67 7.17
CA LEU A 142 -11.06 -11.28 6.58
C LEU A 142 -9.90 -11.92 7.35
N ILE A 143 -9.93 -11.92 8.68
CA ILE A 143 -8.93 -12.59 9.52
C ILE A 143 -8.84 -14.09 9.20
N LYS A 144 -9.99 -14.77 9.03
CA LYS A 144 -10.00 -16.19 8.62
C LYS A 144 -9.36 -16.39 7.24
N MET A 145 -9.60 -15.48 6.30
CA MET A 145 -8.99 -15.53 4.96
C MET A 145 -7.48 -15.28 5.01
N ILE A 146 -7.00 -14.37 5.86
CA ILE A 146 -5.57 -14.16 6.11
C ILE A 146 -4.94 -15.44 6.64
N LYS A 147 -5.50 -16.01 7.72
CA LYS A 147 -4.99 -17.23 8.35
C LYS A 147 -4.98 -18.46 7.42
N SER A 148 -5.86 -18.49 6.44
CA SER A 148 -5.92 -19.58 5.44
C SER A 148 -5.10 -19.30 4.16
N GLY A 149 -4.33 -18.21 4.10
CA GLY A 149 -3.51 -17.82 2.94
C GLY A 149 -4.31 -17.35 1.71
N LYS A 150 -5.60 -17.07 1.85
CA LYS A 150 -6.44 -16.52 0.77
C LYS A 150 -6.23 -15.02 0.55
N ILE A 151 -5.73 -14.32 1.54
CA ILE A 151 -5.24 -12.95 1.43
C ILE A 151 -3.72 -13.03 1.41
N ILE A 152 -3.12 -12.58 0.32
CA ILE A 152 -1.67 -12.61 0.09
C ILE A 152 -1.03 -11.22 0.11
N ASP A 153 -1.85 -10.17 0.11
CA ASP A 153 -1.38 -8.80 0.11
C ASP A 153 -0.84 -8.39 1.48
N SER A 154 0.43 -8.01 1.53
CA SER A 154 1.11 -7.64 2.78
C SER A 154 0.50 -6.42 3.47
N LYS A 155 0.01 -5.43 2.72
CA LYS A 155 -0.63 -4.22 3.27
C LYS A 155 -1.86 -4.59 4.09
N THR A 156 -2.71 -5.42 3.51
CA THR A 156 -3.93 -5.90 4.14
C THR A 156 -3.61 -6.74 5.38
N ILE A 157 -2.66 -7.67 5.27
CA ILE A 157 -2.25 -8.52 6.39
C ILE A 157 -1.71 -7.67 7.54
N CYS A 158 -0.74 -6.79 7.27
CA CYS A 158 -0.12 -5.96 8.31
C CYS A 158 -1.14 -5.02 8.98
N ALA A 159 -1.95 -4.29 8.19
CA ALA A 159 -2.92 -3.36 8.74
C ALA A 159 -3.98 -4.07 9.59
N VAL A 160 -4.52 -5.20 9.12
CA VAL A 160 -5.57 -5.95 9.84
C VAL A 160 -5.03 -6.63 11.11
N MET A 161 -3.78 -7.10 11.09
CA MET A 161 -3.21 -7.81 12.24
C MET A 161 -2.66 -6.87 13.32
N VAL A 162 -2.44 -5.60 13.00
CA VAL A 162 -2.00 -4.57 13.95
C VAL A 162 -3.20 -3.82 14.56
N TYR A 163 -4.31 -3.72 13.82
CA TYR A 163 -5.56 -3.11 14.29
C TYR A 163 -6.25 -3.96 15.35
#